data_c27e3ac68e6faa2886962712a5adbc7c
#
_entry.id   c27e3ac68e6faa2886962712a5adbc7c
#
_cell.length_a   1.000
_cell.length_b   1.000
_cell.length_c   1.000
_cell.angle_alpha   90.00
_cell.angle_beta   90.00
_cell.angle_gamma   90.00
#
_symmetry.space_group_name_H-M   'P 1'
#
loop_
_entity.id
_entity.type
_entity.pdbx_description
1 polymer ?
#
loop_
_entity_poly.entity_id
_entity_poly.type
_entity_poly.pdbx_seq_one_letter_code
_entity_poly.pdbx_strand_id
1 'polypeptide(L)'
;MAGDNNELLTSLMIGEVIWDPKGILGDMRREILQFEGPLKERVEFMEFARFLHLYVKSKRYIEAGYIMDAYNCVLMALYHWARIEVSESGSFPEPAVWEQVKSMNTSVHKLYEELTISTETLEQRVELVLLACEFGIMSKMTDCCALLFNILNSRKEAWSIKELLQHSGLCQLEAELPLVLRKLVSRSLIREITLWADGHGGEGHAIRYTL
;
A
#
# COMPACT_ATOMS: atom_id res chain seq x y z
N MET A 1 -14.16 6.88 -9.25
CA MET A 1 -14.44 6.63 -7.81
C MET A 1 -13.28 6.99 -6.84
N ALA A 2 -12.03 7.15 -7.29
CA ALA A 2 -10.94 7.62 -6.39
C ALA A 2 -10.95 9.15 -6.14
N GLY A 3 -11.57 9.95 -7.01
CA GLY A 3 -11.66 11.41 -6.86
C GLY A 3 -12.52 11.85 -5.68
N ASP A 4 -13.66 11.21 -5.47
CA ASP A 4 -14.63 11.62 -4.44
C ASP A 4 -14.11 11.51 -3.00
N ASN A 5 -13.26 10.51 -2.73
CA ASN A 5 -12.69 10.33 -1.39
C ASN A 5 -11.66 11.40 -1.02
N ASN A 6 -10.91 11.93 -2.00
CA ASN A 6 -9.90 12.96 -1.76
C ASN A 6 -10.56 14.33 -1.49
N GLU A 7 -11.65 14.65 -2.18
CA GLU A 7 -12.42 15.88 -1.93
C GLU A 7 -13.08 15.86 -0.56
N LEU A 8 -13.63 14.71 -0.16
CA LEU A 8 -14.21 14.53 1.18
C LEU A 8 -13.16 14.69 2.29
N LEU A 9 -11.97 14.11 2.13
CA LEU A 9 -10.89 14.27 3.11
C LEU A 9 -10.41 15.72 3.18
N THR A 10 -10.22 16.39 2.04
CA THR A 10 -9.85 17.79 2.00
C THR A 10 -10.93 18.65 2.67
N SER A 11 -12.20 18.39 2.37
CA SER A 11 -13.33 19.11 3.00
C SER A 11 -13.38 18.85 4.51
N LEU A 12 -13.09 17.64 4.97
CA LEU A 12 -13.05 17.33 6.39
C LEU A 12 -11.90 18.05 7.11
N MET A 13 -10.74 18.21 6.46
CA MET A 13 -9.57 18.84 7.06
C MET A 13 -9.69 20.37 7.15
N ILE A 14 -10.17 21.04 6.08
CA ILE A 14 -10.20 22.51 5.97
C ILE A 14 -11.61 23.10 6.12
N GLY A 15 -12.65 22.30 5.92
CA GLY A 15 -14.04 22.75 5.98
C GLY A 15 -14.50 23.12 7.41
N GLU A 16 -15.49 24.02 7.50
CA GLU A 16 -16.17 24.32 8.75
C GLU A 16 -17.27 23.28 9.01
N VAL A 17 -17.26 22.68 10.19
CA VAL A 17 -18.29 21.71 10.60
C VAL A 17 -19.50 22.47 11.11
N ILE A 18 -20.54 22.58 10.28
CA ILE A 18 -21.76 23.34 10.61
C ILE A 18 -22.68 22.57 11.58
N TRP A 19 -22.68 21.23 11.48
CA TRP A 19 -23.57 20.39 12.30
C TRP A 19 -22.98 18.99 12.48
N ASP A 20 -22.71 18.61 13.73
CA ASP A 20 -22.14 17.29 14.11
C ASP A 20 -22.65 16.87 15.51
N PRO A 21 -23.92 16.50 15.63
CA PRO A 21 -24.58 16.25 16.94
C PRO A 21 -24.00 15.03 17.66
N LYS A 22 -23.26 14.16 16.96
CA LYS A 22 -22.60 12.97 17.52
C LYS A 22 -21.10 13.15 17.71
N GLY A 23 -20.52 14.27 17.30
CA GLY A 23 -19.08 14.53 17.38
C GLY A 23 -18.23 13.67 16.43
N ILE A 24 -18.85 12.92 15.52
CA ILE A 24 -18.15 11.95 14.64
C ILE A 24 -17.16 12.66 13.71
N LEU A 25 -17.57 13.77 13.08
CA LEU A 25 -16.71 14.53 12.19
C LEU A 25 -15.55 15.19 12.94
N GLY A 26 -15.82 15.69 14.15
CA GLY A 26 -14.80 16.25 15.03
C GLY A 26 -13.77 15.20 15.47
N ASP A 27 -14.21 13.99 15.78
CA ASP A 27 -13.32 12.88 16.14
C ASP A 27 -12.49 12.41 14.95
N MET A 28 -13.10 12.21 13.77
CA MET A 28 -12.39 11.87 12.53
C MET A 28 -11.35 12.91 12.16
N ARG A 29 -11.69 14.21 12.26
CA ARG A 29 -10.74 15.30 11.99
C ARG A 29 -9.56 15.27 12.95
N ARG A 30 -9.81 15.01 14.23
CA ARG A 30 -8.75 14.91 15.25
C ARG A 30 -7.83 13.70 14.96
N GLU A 31 -8.40 12.58 14.61
CA GLU A 31 -7.65 11.36 14.25
C GLU A 31 -6.75 11.59 13.03
N ILE A 32 -7.26 12.28 12.00
CA ILE A 32 -6.47 12.65 10.81
C ILE A 32 -5.36 13.63 11.16
N LEU A 33 -5.64 14.63 12.01
CA LEU A 33 -4.65 15.64 12.41
C LEU A 33 -3.55 15.07 13.33
N GLN A 34 -3.88 14.11 14.18
CA GLN A 34 -2.90 13.41 15.02
C GLN A 34 -2.10 12.38 14.22
N PHE A 35 -2.72 11.78 13.22
CA PHE A 35 -2.18 10.79 12.29
C PHE A 35 -1.20 9.79 12.96
N GLU A 36 -1.69 9.10 13.99
CA GLU A 36 -0.94 8.11 14.76
C GLU A 36 -1.73 6.80 14.89
N GLY A 37 -1.05 5.75 15.37
CA GLY A 37 -1.65 4.47 15.72
C GLY A 37 -2.37 3.77 14.56
N PRO A 38 -3.60 3.26 14.77
CA PRO A 38 -4.28 2.39 13.81
C PRO A 38 -4.58 3.04 12.45
N LEU A 39 -4.83 4.35 12.40
CA LEU A 39 -5.05 5.05 11.14
C LEU A 39 -3.77 5.10 10.30
N LYS A 40 -2.64 5.43 10.92
CA LYS A 40 -1.34 5.47 10.27
C LYS A 40 -0.96 4.08 9.74
N GLU A 41 -1.02 3.04 10.57
CA GLU A 41 -0.72 1.66 10.17
C GLU A 41 -1.59 1.22 8.98
N ARG A 42 -2.87 1.59 8.99
CA ARG A 42 -3.79 1.28 7.88
C ARG A 42 -3.40 1.99 6.59
N VAL A 43 -3.08 3.27 6.65
CA VAL A 43 -2.65 4.05 5.48
C VAL A 43 -1.35 3.46 4.93
N GLU A 44 -0.35 3.23 5.76
CA GLU A 44 0.94 2.67 5.36
C GLU A 44 0.78 1.30 4.70
N PHE A 45 -0.03 0.41 5.28
CA PHE A 45 -0.29 -0.90 4.69
C PHE A 45 -0.99 -0.81 3.33
N MET A 46 -2.01 0.04 3.22
CA MET A 46 -2.74 0.22 1.95
C MET A 46 -1.86 0.77 0.84
N GLU A 47 -1.06 1.79 1.15
CA GLU A 47 -0.13 2.40 0.20
C GLU A 47 0.99 1.40 -0.20
N PHE A 48 1.52 0.64 0.75
CA PHE A 48 2.51 -0.39 0.49
C PHE A 48 1.97 -1.53 -0.39
N ALA A 49 0.76 -2.00 -0.14
CA ALA A 49 0.14 -3.05 -0.93
C ALA A 49 -0.04 -2.62 -2.40
N ARG A 50 -0.49 -1.40 -2.64
CA ARG A 50 -0.63 -0.80 -3.97
C ARG A 50 0.73 -0.56 -4.64
N PHE A 51 1.71 -0.05 -3.89
CA PHE A 51 3.09 0.11 -4.36
C PHE A 51 3.66 -1.21 -4.86
N LEU A 52 3.60 -2.26 -4.05
CA LEU A 52 4.07 -3.60 -4.41
C LEU A 52 3.33 -4.16 -5.64
N HIS A 53 2.01 -4.01 -5.70
CA HIS A 53 1.20 -4.48 -6.82
C HIS A 53 1.63 -3.83 -8.15
N LEU A 54 1.76 -2.51 -8.15
CA LEU A 54 2.14 -1.74 -9.34
C LEU A 54 3.58 -2.01 -9.77
N TYR A 55 4.50 -2.16 -8.83
CA TYR A 55 5.88 -2.59 -9.10
C TYR A 55 5.91 -3.94 -9.82
N VAL A 56 5.21 -4.95 -9.31
CA VAL A 56 5.19 -6.28 -9.93
C VAL A 56 4.52 -6.23 -11.31
N LYS A 57 3.46 -5.44 -11.45
CA LYS A 57 2.77 -5.25 -12.73
C LYS A 57 3.68 -4.58 -13.75
N SER A 58 4.45 -3.57 -13.36
CA SER A 58 5.41 -2.90 -14.23
C SER A 58 6.51 -3.85 -14.71
N LYS A 59 7.07 -4.71 -13.84
CA LYS A 59 8.07 -5.72 -14.25
C LYS A 59 7.52 -6.64 -15.35
N ARG A 60 6.28 -7.09 -15.20
CA ARG A 60 5.65 -7.94 -16.24
C ARG A 60 5.47 -7.21 -17.57
N TYR A 61 5.18 -5.92 -17.53
CA TYR A 61 5.06 -5.12 -18.75
C TYR A 61 6.41 -4.89 -19.43
N ILE A 62 7.49 -4.67 -18.68
CA ILE A 62 8.86 -4.61 -19.23
C ILE A 62 9.22 -5.93 -19.90
N GLU A 63 9.03 -7.06 -19.23
CA GLU A 63 9.31 -8.40 -19.76
C GLU A 63 8.50 -8.70 -21.04
N ALA A 64 7.31 -8.12 -21.18
CA ALA A 64 6.47 -8.23 -22.37
C ALA A 64 6.77 -7.19 -23.46
N GLY A 65 7.68 -6.24 -23.22
CA GLY A 65 8.02 -5.15 -24.17
C GLY A 65 7.00 -3.99 -24.17
N TYR A 66 6.09 -3.91 -23.20
CA TYR A 66 5.06 -2.87 -23.10
C TYR A 66 5.57 -1.69 -22.25
N ILE A 67 6.54 -0.95 -22.79
CA ILE A 67 7.27 0.10 -22.08
C ILE A 67 6.36 1.23 -21.57
N MET A 68 5.37 1.66 -22.36
CA MET A 68 4.45 2.73 -21.95
C MET A 68 3.54 2.31 -20.78
N ASP A 69 3.09 1.05 -20.77
CA ASP A 69 2.29 0.52 -19.68
C ASP A 69 3.14 0.33 -18.42
N ALA A 70 4.39 -0.10 -18.59
CA ALA A 70 5.38 -0.19 -17.52
C ALA A 70 5.63 1.18 -16.90
N TYR A 71 5.85 2.22 -17.72
CA TYR A 71 6.02 3.61 -17.27
C TYR A 71 4.85 4.09 -16.42
N ASN A 72 3.61 3.90 -16.91
CA ASN A 72 2.42 4.28 -16.15
C ASN A 72 2.34 3.57 -14.79
N CYS A 73 2.65 2.28 -14.76
CA CYS A 73 2.66 1.52 -13.51
C CYS A 73 3.75 2.00 -12.55
N VAL A 74 4.96 2.30 -13.03
CA VAL A 74 6.06 2.82 -12.19
C VAL A 74 5.73 4.21 -11.65
N LEU A 75 5.15 5.07 -12.48
CA LEU A 75 4.72 6.40 -12.06
C LEU A 75 3.72 6.33 -10.89
N MET A 76 2.73 5.44 -11.00
CA MET A 76 1.77 5.20 -9.93
C MET A 76 2.40 4.50 -8.71
N ALA A 77 3.39 3.62 -8.92
CA ALA A 77 4.13 3.00 -7.84
C ALA A 77 4.91 4.05 -7.02
N LEU A 78 5.59 4.98 -7.69
CA LEU A 78 6.25 6.12 -7.02
C LEU A 78 5.27 7.00 -6.26
N TYR A 79 4.06 7.23 -6.79
CA TYR A 79 3.02 7.98 -6.09
C TYR A 79 2.66 7.33 -4.76
N HIS A 80 2.46 6.01 -4.73
CA HIS A 80 2.17 5.28 -3.49
C HIS A 80 3.38 5.25 -2.54
N TRP A 81 4.60 5.13 -3.07
CA TRP A 81 5.81 5.25 -2.24
C TRP A 81 5.95 6.64 -1.63
N ALA A 82 5.68 7.71 -2.39
CA ALA A 82 5.68 9.08 -1.88
C ALA A 82 4.70 9.25 -0.69
N ARG A 83 3.52 8.63 -0.77
CA ARG A 83 2.54 8.64 0.32
C ARG A 83 3.02 7.89 1.56
N ILE A 84 3.79 6.81 1.40
CA ILE A 84 4.44 6.12 2.52
C ILE A 84 5.47 7.06 3.18
N GLU A 85 6.33 7.72 2.41
CA GLU A 85 7.33 8.66 2.96
C GLU A 85 6.68 9.79 3.78
N VAL A 86 5.58 10.35 3.29
CA VAL A 86 4.81 11.37 4.03
C VAL A 86 4.23 10.78 5.31
N SER A 87 3.66 9.58 5.25
CA SER A 87 3.11 8.89 6.42
C SER A 87 4.17 8.60 7.48
N GLU A 88 5.33 8.11 7.08
CA GLU A 88 6.45 7.84 7.98
C GLU A 88 6.95 9.10 8.70
N SER A 89 6.87 10.27 8.05
CA SER A 89 7.21 11.54 8.68
C SER A 89 6.19 12.01 9.73
N GLY A 90 5.11 11.27 9.94
CA GLY A 90 4.04 11.62 10.88
C GLY A 90 2.99 12.57 10.30
N SER A 91 2.95 12.74 8.98
CA SER A 91 1.98 13.60 8.30
C SER A 91 0.98 12.77 7.50
N PHE A 92 -0.26 13.23 7.43
CA PHE A 92 -1.25 12.59 6.56
C PHE A 92 -0.94 12.90 5.08
N PRO A 93 -0.90 11.87 4.19
CA PRO A 93 -0.63 12.08 2.77
C PRO A 93 -1.77 12.81 2.07
N GLU A 94 -1.54 14.03 1.64
CA GLU A 94 -2.49 14.86 0.93
C GLU A 94 -2.64 14.46 -0.55
N PRO A 95 -3.69 14.95 -1.25
CA PRO A 95 -3.82 14.76 -2.70
C PRO A 95 -2.62 15.29 -3.49
N ALA A 96 -2.03 16.43 -3.07
CA ALA A 96 -0.85 17.05 -3.68
C ALA A 96 0.47 16.51 -3.08
N VAL A 97 0.61 15.18 -2.97
CA VAL A 97 1.72 14.51 -2.31
C VAL A 97 3.11 14.90 -2.84
N TRP A 98 3.22 15.25 -4.12
CA TRP A 98 4.51 15.63 -4.71
C TRP A 98 5.06 16.93 -4.14
N GLU A 99 4.20 17.89 -3.78
CA GLU A 99 4.64 19.10 -3.08
C GLU A 99 5.07 18.78 -1.64
N GLN A 100 4.39 17.84 -0.96
CA GLN A 100 4.82 17.39 0.37
C GLN A 100 6.21 16.74 0.32
N VAL A 101 6.44 15.74 -0.54
CA VAL A 101 7.76 15.06 -0.61
C VAL A 101 8.86 15.95 -1.15
N LYS A 102 8.53 16.92 -2.00
CA LYS A 102 9.50 17.93 -2.47
C LYS A 102 10.01 18.79 -1.32
N SER A 103 9.11 19.25 -0.44
CA SER A 103 9.48 20.03 0.74
C SER A 103 10.35 19.24 1.72
N MET A 104 10.16 17.91 1.76
CA MET A 104 10.92 16.99 2.61
C MET A 104 12.26 16.55 1.99
N ASN A 105 12.54 16.94 0.73
CA ASN A 105 13.74 16.56 -0.05
C ASN A 105 14.00 15.04 -0.04
N THR A 106 12.97 14.25 -0.27
CA THR A 106 13.05 12.79 -0.23
C THR A 106 13.69 12.21 -1.48
N SER A 107 14.24 10.98 -1.37
CA SER A 107 14.79 10.26 -2.51
C SER A 107 13.70 9.91 -3.54
N VAL A 108 12.46 9.70 -3.10
CA VAL A 108 11.34 9.37 -4.01
C VAL A 108 11.00 10.54 -4.94
N HIS A 109 11.15 11.79 -4.48
CA HIS A 109 10.98 12.97 -5.35
C HIS A 109 12.02 12.99 -6.46
N LYS A 110 13.30 12.68 -6.15
CA LYS A 110 14.36 12.60 -7.15
C LYS A 110 14.13 11.48 -8.17
N LEU A 111 13.58 10.35 -7.73
CA LEU A 111 13.19 9.26 -8.64
C LEU A 111 12.03 9.66 -9.57
N TYR A 112 11.10 10.47 -9.06
CA TYR A 112 10.03 11.03 -9.89
C TYR A 112 10.59 11.98 -10.97
N GLU A 113 11.52 12.87 -10.60
CA GLU A 113 12.21 13.74 -11.56
C GLU A 113 13.00 12.92 -12.58
N GLU A 114 13.74 11.90 -12.15
CA GLU A 114 14.48 11.00 -13.03
C GLU A 114 13.55 10.31 -14.04
N LEU A 115 12.41 9.80 -13.58
CA LEU A 115 11.43 9.16 -14.43
C LEU A 115 10.83 10.10 -15.47
N THR A 116 10.57 11.37 -15.10
CA THR A 116 9.76 12.30 -15.91
C THR A 116 10.56 13.27 -16.76
N ILE A 117 11.74 13.71 -16.29
CA ILE A 117 12.49 14.83 -16.88
C ILE A 117 13.86 14.41 -17.45
N SER A 118 14.42 13.25 -17.04
CA SER A 118 15.72 12.79 -17.48
C SER A 118 15.81 12.68 -19.01
N THR A 119 17.03 12.84 -19.54
CA THR A 119 17.35 12.74 -20.97
C THR A 119 17.55 11.31 -21.48
N GLU A 120 17.60 10.35 -20.56
CA GLU A 120 17.73 8.93 -20.86
C GLU A 120 16.51 8.40 -21.61
N THR A 121 16.67 7.25 -22.28
CA THR A 121 15.53 6.59 -22.94
C THR A 121 14.43 6.23 -21.93
N LEU A 122 13.19 6.16 -22.38
CA LEU A 122 12.08 5.80 -21.49
C LEU A 122 12.31 4.45 -20.79
N GLU A 123 12.86 3.47 -21.51
CA GLU A 123 13.17 2.16 -21.00
C GLU A 123 14.20 2.24 -19.88
N GLN A 124 15.33 2.92 -20.11
CA GLN A 124 16.40 3.09 -19.10
C GLN A 124 15.87 3.78 -17.84
N ARG A 125 15.04 4.83 -17.98
CA ARG A 125 14.42 5.51 -16.84
C ARG A 125 13.51 4.59 -16.04
N VAL A 126 12.68 3.81 -16.72
CA VAL A 126 11.77 2.84 -16.08
C VAL A 126 12.56 1.75 -15.36
N GLU A 127 13.59 1.19 -15.98
CA GLU A 127 14.44 0.16 -15.36
C GLU A 127 15.17 0.68 -14.12
N LEU A 128 15.75 1.89 -14.19
CA LEU A 128 16.42 2.51 -13.07
C LEU A 128 15.48 2.71 -11.87
N VAL A 129 14.29 3.25 -12.14
CA VAL A 129 13.30 3.49 -11.09
C VAL A 129 12.73 2.19 -10.53
N LEU A 130 12.57 1.15 -11.35
CA LEU A 130 12.18 -0.19 -10.88
C LEU A 130 13.21 -0.79 -9.92
N LEU A 131 14.49 -0.61 -10.20
CA LEU A 131 15.56 -1.06 -9.29
C LEU A 131 15.46 -0.35 -7.94
N ALA A 132 15.24 0.96 -7.95
CA ALA A 132 15.02 1.73 -6.72
C ALA A 132 13.74 1.30 -5.97
N CYS A 133 12.64 1.03 -6.70
CA CYS A 133 11.40 0.51 -6.12
C CYS A 133 11.60 -0.85 -5.43
N GLU A 134 12.41 -1.73 -5.98
CA GLU A 134 12.74 -3.01 -5.35
C GLU A 134 13.40 -2.82 -3.98
N PHE A 135 14.37 -1.92 -3.91
CA PHE A 135 15.00 -1.55 -2.64
C PHE A 135 14.01 -0.94 -1.66
N GLY A 136 13.17 0.01 -2.12
CA GLY A 136 12.12 0.65 -1.32
C GLY A 136 11.14 -0.36 -0.72
N ILE A 137 10.66 -1.32 -1.54
CA ILE A 137 9.79 -2.40 -1.07
C ILE A 137 10.47 -3.23 0.02
N MET A 138 11.74 -3.56 -0.16
CA MET A 138 12.47 -4.37 0.79
C MET A 138 12.70 -3.68 2.13
N SER A 139 13.05 -2.40 2.11
CA SER A 139 13.32 -1.62 3.32
C SER A 139 12.07 -1.30 4.13
N LYS A 140 10.92 -1.11 3.46
CA LYS A 140 9.67 -0.69 4.11
C LYS A 140 8.71 -1.83 4.47
N MET A 141 9.00 -3.04 4.01
CA MET A 141 8.08 -4.18 4.11
C MET A 141 7.65 -4.49 5.55
N THR A 142 8.56 -4.50 6.50
CA THR A 142 8.26 -4.87 7.88
C THR A 142 7.39 -3.82 8.55
N ASP A 143 7.77 -2.55 8.43
CA ASP A 143 7.09 -1.45 9.10
C ASP A 143 5.70 -1.20 8.50
N CYS A 144 5.60 -1.13 7.18
CA CYS A 144 4.32 -0.95 6.51
C CYS A 144 3.35 -2.14 6.65
N CYS A 145 3.85 -3.34 7.00
CA CYS A 145 3.00 -4.52 7.22
C CYS A 145 2.60 -4.72 8.69
N ALA A 146 2.87 -3.76 9.60
CA ALA A 146 2.54 -3.86 11.02
C ALA A 146 1.05 -4.18 11.26
N LEU A 147 0.13 -3.52 10.56
CA LEU A 147 -1.31 -3.82 10.63
C LEU A 147 -1.61 -5.30 10.32
N LEU A 148 -1.03 -5.84 9.26
CA LEU A 148 -1.25 -7.24 8.87
C LEU A 148 -0.67 -8.20 9.92
N PHE A 149 0.50 -7.93 10.45
CA PHE A 149 1.11 -8.73 11.52
C PHE A 149 0.25 -8.71 12.79
N ASN A 150 -0.28 -7.54 13.17
CA ASN A 150 -1.20 -7.41 14.31
C ASN A 150 -2.46 -8.26 14.10
N ILE A 151 -3.05 -8.24 12.89
CA ILE A 151 -4.21 -9.07 12.56
C ILE A 151 -3.86 -10.54 12.61
N LEU A 152 -2.75 -10.97 11.99
CA LEU A 152 -2.34 -12.37 12.00
C LEU A 152 -2.08 -12.90 13.42
N ASN A 153 -1.55 -12.06 14.31
CA ASN A 153 -1.26 -12.40 15.71
C ASN A 153 -2.49 -12.32 16.64
N SER A 154 -3.63 -11.81 16.17
CA SER A 154 -4.82 -11.61 17.01
C SER A 154 -5.52 -12.92 17.43
N ARG A 155 -5.21 -14.04 16.78
CA ARG A 155 -5.68 -15.38 17.12
C ARG A 155 -4.63 -16.44 16.79
N LYS A 156 -4.76 -17.61 17.41
CA LYS A 156 -3.84 -18.76 17.19
C LYS A 156 -4.09 -19.49 15.87
N GLU A 157 -5.34 -19.49 15.40
CA GLU A 157 -5.74 -20.16 14.16
C GLU A 157 -5.23 -19.36 12.96
N ALA A 158 -4.71 -20.09 11.96
CA ALA A 158 -4.25 -19.48 10.72
C ALA A 158 -5.41 -18.87 9.92
N TRP A 159 -5.18 -17.74 9.28
CA TRP A 159 -6.14 -16.94 8.55
C TRP A 159 -6.23 -17.36 7.07
N SER A 160 -7.43 -17.47 6.53
CA SER A 160 -7.66 -17.51 5.08
C SER A 160 -7.67 -16.08 4.49
N ILE A 161 -7.41 -15.96 3.19
CA ILE A 161 -7.52 -14.66 2.49
C ILE A 161 -8.93 -14.07 2.64
N LYS A 162 -9.97 -14.91 2.56
CA LYS A 162 -11.36 -14.45 2.71
C LYS A 162 -11.62 -13.84 4.08
N GLU A 163 -11.12 -14.45 5.15
CA GLU A 163 -11.26 -13.92 6.50
C GLU A 163 -10.49 -12.60 6.66
N LEU A 164 -9.25 -12.52 6.12
CA LEU A 164 -8.47 -11.30 6.13
C LEU A 164 -9.19 -10.15 5.42
N LEU A 165 -9.80 -10.40 4.26
CA LEU A 165 -10.56 -9.40 3.50
C LEU A 165 -11.87 -8.96 4.19
N GLN A 166 -12.37 -9.69 5.18
CA GLN A 166 -13.49 -9.23 6.01
C GLN A 166 -13.08 -8.20 7.06
N HIS A 167 -11.79 -8.09 7.34
CA HIS A 167 -11.28 -7.07 8.27
C HIS A 167 -11.37 -5.67 7.63
N SER A 168 -11.90 -4.69 8.37
CA SER A 168 -12.16 -3.33 7.87
C SER A 168 -10.92 -2.62 7.30
N GLY A 169 -9.73 -2.96 7.80
CA GLY A 169 -8.45 -2.42 7.31
C GLY A 169 -7.97 -3.04 5.99
N LEU A 170 -8.51 -4.19 5.56
CA LEU A 170 -8.02 -4.98 4.42
C LEU A 170 -9.06 -5.14 3.30
N CYS A 171 -10.33 -4.83 3.54
CA CYS A 171 -11.44 -5.12 2.64
C CYS A 171 -11.34 -4.47 1.24
N GLN A 172 -10.51 -3.45 1.07
CA GLN A 172 -10.29 -2.75 -0.21
C GLN A 172 -9.09 -3.29 -1.00
N LEU A 173 -8.40 -4.33 -0.51
CA LEU A 173 -7.14 -4.84 -1.05
C LEU A 173 -7.30 -6.24 -1.67
N GLU A 174 -8.44 -6.52 -2.28
CA GLU A 174 -8.75 -7.84 -2.85
C GLU A 174 -7.72 -8.28 -3.91
N ALA A 175 -7.26 -7.33 -4.73
CA ALA A 175 -6.27 -7.58 -5.79
C ALA A 175 -4.82 -7.60 -5.26
N GLU A 176 -4.51 -6.82 -4.24
CA GLU A 176 -3.16 -6.60 -3.72
C GLU A 176 -2.76 -7.59 -2.63
N LEU A 177 -3.69 -7.93 -1.73
CA LEU A 177 -3.42 -8.76 -0.55
C LEU A 177 -2.77 -10.12 -0.87
N PRO A 178 -3.21 -10.88 -1.90
CA PRO A 178 -2.57 -12.16 -2.24
C PRO A 178 -1.09 -12.00 -2.60
N LEU A 179 -0.73 -10.88 -3.23
CA LEU A 179 0.65 -10.58 -3.62
C LEU A 179 1.50 -10.20 -2.40
N VAL A 180 0.96 -9.40 -1.49
CA VAL A 180 1.63 -9.05 -0.23
C VAL A 180 1.91 -10.31 0.58
N LEU A 181 0.92 -11.16 0.80
CA LEU A 181 1.08 -12.42 1.54
C LEU A 181 2.16 -13.30 0.92
N ARG A 182 2.14 -13.51 -0.41
CA ARG A 182 3.16 -14.27 -1.12
C ARG A 182 4.57 -13.67 -0.93
N LYS A 183 4.68 -12.33 -0.99
CA LYS A 183 5.96 -11.66 -0.79
C LYS A 183 6.47 -11.85 0.64
N LEU A 184 5.61 -11.74 1.65
CA LEU A 184 5.96 -11.95 3.05
C LEU A 184 6.36 -13.41 3.33
N VAL A 185 5.67 -14.40 2.75
CA VAL A 185 6.03 -15.83 2.82
C VAL A 185 7.43 -16.06 2.20
N SER A 186 7.68 -15.49 1.02
CA SER A 186 8.98 -15.62 0.33
C SER A 186 10.16 -15.02 1.12
N ARG A 187 9.86 -14.16 2.10
CA ARG A 187 10.83 -13.53 3.01
C ARG A 187 10.83 -14.14 4.40
N SER A 188 10.07 -15.21 4.61
CA SER A 188 9.94 -15.90 5.90
C SER A 188 9.46 -14.98 7.05
N LEU A 189 8.73 -13.92 6.70
CA LEU A 189 8.10 -13.02 7.66
C LEU A 189 6.76 -13.56 8.16
N ILE A 190 6.09 -14.39 7.37
CA ILE A 190 4.89 -15.15 7.74
C ILE A 190 5.00 -16.57 7.16
N ARG A 191 4.16 -17.48 7.65
CA ARG A 191 4.07 -18.86 7.17
C ARG A 191 2.78 -19.12 6.45
N GLU A 192 2.85 -19.86 5.37
CA GLU A 192 1.72 -20.43 4.65
C GLU A 192 1.51 -21.88 5.12
N ILE A 193 0.27 -22.23 5.44
CA ILE A 193 -0.14 -23.57 5.88
C ILE A 193 -1.20 -24.08 4.93
N THR A 194 -0.97 -25.25 4.37
CA THR A 194 -1.99 -25.96 3.57
C THR A 194 -2.78 -26.90 4.48
N LEU A 195 -4.07 -26.66 4.62
CA LEU A 195 -4.97 -27.56 5.34
C LEU A 195 -5.66 -28.48 4.32
N TRP A 196 -5.61 -29.77 4.59
CA TRP A 196 -6.36 -30.77 3.83
C TRP A 196 -7.79 -30.77 4.36
N ALA A 197 -8.78 -30.62 3.51
CA ALA A 197 -10.16 -30.79 3.91
C ALA A 197 -10.45 -32.31 3.99
N ASP A 198 -10.41 -32.89 5.18
CA ASP A 198 -10.89 -34.22 5.45
C ASP A 198 -12.42 -34.21 5.40
N GLY A 199 -13.01 -34.50 4.25
CA GLY A 199 -14.48 -34.57 4.13
C GLY A 199 -14.95 -34.90 2.71
N HIS A 200 -15.57 -36.05 2.57
CA HIS A 200 -16.33 -36.57 1.45
C HIS A 200 -16.51 -35.69 0.21
N GLY A 201 -15.71 -35.93 -0.84
CA GLY A 201 -16.10 -35.61 -2.21
C GLY A 201 -15.40 -34.44 -2.92
N GLY A 202 -14.25 -33.94 -2.46
CA GLY A 202 -13.47 -32.97 -3.22
C GLY A 202 -12.10 -32.74 -2.61
N GLU A 203 -11.05 -32.89 -3.41
CA GLU A 203 -9.68 -32.49 -3.03
C GLU A 203 -9.61 -30.95 -2.93
N GLY A 204 -10.01 -30.40 -1.80
CA GLY A 204 -9.95 -28.96 -1.54
C GLY A 204 -8.76 -28.64 -0.63
N HIS A 205 -7.70 -28.07 -1.19
CA HIS A 205 -6.63 -27.48 -0.38
C HIS A 205 -7.02 -26.07 0.06
N ALA A 206 -7.06 -25.80 1.36
CA ALA A 206 -7.25 -24.46 1.89
C ALA A 206 -5.91 -23.88 2.34
N ILE A 207 -5.48 -22.82 1.67
CA ILE A 207 -4.28 -22.08 2.05
C ILE A 207 -4.63 -21.10 3.16
N ARG A 208 -3.83 -21.11 4.23
CA ARG A 208 -3.95 -20.20 5.37
C ARG A 208 -2.60 -19.63 5.77
N TYR A 209 -2.63 -18.49 6.47
CA TYR A 209 -1.45 -17.71 6.84
C TYR A 209 -1.39 -17.48 8.35
N THR A 210 -0.17 -17.50 8.89
CA THR A 210 0.14 -17.24 10.32
C THR A 210 1.53 -16.61 10.43
N LEU A 211 1.82 -16.01 11.57
CA LEU A 211 3.16 -15.56 11.91
C LEU A 211 4.11 -16.72 12.17
#